data_0daab9737d7f738b4190eb74d5356c46
#
_entry.id   0daab9737d7f738b4190eb74d5356c46
#
_cell.length_a   1.000
_cell.length_b   1.000
_cell.length_c   1.000
_cell.angle_alpha   90.00
_cell.angle_beta   90.00
_cell.angle_gamma   90.00
#
_symmetry.space_group_name_H-M   'P 1'
#
loop_
_entity.id
_entity.type
_entity.pdbx_description
1 polymer ?
#
loop_
_entity_poly.entity_id
_entity_poly.type
_entity_poly.pdbx_seq_one_letter_code
_entity_poly.pdbx_strand_id
1 'polypeptide(L)'
;MKIHVLHTGEVRVSPYLPFGGDNCNLLKASGMTTPKEDWIWLPVSVYLIEHPKGLILVDTGWHRDMSPEGVYDKSAQIKSLGSRVLYNVNQGQIPLGEAVDEQLEAMGIKPADLDYVLLTHLDCDHANGLRAVKDAKHIIVAQEELDCARKNGFIRYKKKWWEGVDLQTIVWNGTEGPAQKSFDLFGDGSIKMINIPGHCDGLCAVKITREDGKYVLLFSDGGYATKSWKEMITSGVSLDKEMQRKSLQWIREQSMDANCIESLATHDTDIKPHVIEL
;
A
#
# COMPACT_ATOMS: atom_id res chain seq x y z
N MET A 1 11.53 18.61 -1.29
CA MET A 1 11.20 17.32 -0.65
C MET A 1 11.86 16.20 -1.44
N LYS A 2 12.15 15.06 -0.79
CA LYS A 2 12.63 13.86 -1.50
C LYS A 2 11.69 12.70 -1.19
N ILE A 3 11.43 11.88 -2.19
CA ILE A 3 10.63 10.67 -2.03
C ILE A 3 11.49 9.50 -2.48
N HIS A 4 11.83 8.62 -1.53
CA HIS A 4 12.54 7.39 -1.83
C HIS A 4 11.52 6.30 -2.12
N VAL A 5 11.53 5.77 -3.32
CA VAL A 5 10.75 4.59 -3.73
C VAL A 5 11.56 3.37 -3.34
N LEU A 6 11.07 2.61 -2.39
CA LEU A 6 11.72 1.41 -1.84
C LEU A 6 10.89 0.17 -2.18
N HIS A 7 11.55 -0.96 -2.43
CA HIS A 7 10.88 -2.25 -2.52
C HIS A 7 11.15 -3.07 -1.26
N THR A 8 10.09 -3.56 -0.62
CA THR A 8 10.17 -4.43 0.56
C THR A 8 9.89 -5.88 0.17
N GLY A 9 10.64 -6.36 -0.80
CA GLY A 9 10.46 -7.66 -1.41
C GLY A 9 9.34 -7.69 -2.45
N GLU A 10 8.80 -8.89 -2.65
CA GLU A 10 7.79 -9.19 -3.67
C GLU A 10 6.62 -9.97 -3.10
N VAL A 11 5.47 -9.84 -3.74
CA VAL A 11 4.27 -10.66 -3.51
C VAL A 11 4.01 -11.55 -4.72
N ARG A 12 3.68 -12.83 -4.50
CA ARG A 12 3.27 -13.77 -5.54
C ARG A 12 1.79 -14.07 -5.44
N VAL A 13 1.08 -13.77 -6.51
CA VAL A 13 -0.39 -13.86 -6.57
C VAL A 13 -0.87 -14.41 -7.91
N SER A 14 -2.12 -14.87 -7.95
CA SER A 14 -2.81 -15.13 -9.23
C SER A 14 -2.84 -13.82 -10.06
N PRO A 15 -2.58 -13.85 -11.39
CA PRO A 15 -2.63 -12.66 -12.23
C PRO A 15 -4.03 -12.01 -12.26
N TYR A 16 -5.06 -12.78 -11.89
CA TYR A 16 -6.43 -12.28 -11.79
C TYR A 16 -6.73 -11.53 -10.50
N LEU A 17 -5.86 -11.64 -9.48
CA LEU A 17 -6.00 -10.85 -8.27
C LEU A 17 -5.81 -9.36 -8.59
N PRO A 18 -4.67 -8.92 -9.15
CA PRO A 18 -4.46 -7.52 -9.49
C PRO A 18 -5.21 -7.06 -10.75
N PHE A 19 -5.39 -7.95 -11.74
CA PHE A 19 -5.82 -7.58 -13.09
C PHE A 19 -7.01 -8.40 -13.61
N GLY A 20 -7.87 -8.87 -12.71
CA GLY A 20 -9.00 -9.74 -13.07
C GLY A 20 -10.13 -9.02 -13.80
N GLY A 21 -10.25 -7.71 -13.62
CA GLY A 21 -11.35 -6.93 -14.20
C GLY A 21 -12.69 -7.17 -13.52
N ASP A 22 -13.73 -6.55 -14.04
CA ASP A 22 -15.07 -6.53 -13.42
C ASP A 22 -15.73 -7.90 -13.33
N ASN A 23 -15.53 -8.74 -14.33
CA ASN A 23 -16.16 -10.05 -14.44
C ASN A 23 -15.38 -11.17 -13.74
N CYS A 24 -14.27 -10.84 -13.06
CA CYS A 24 -13.49 -11.83 -12.33
C CYS A 24 -14.23 -12.26 -11.08
N ASN A 25 -14.34 -13.57 -10.87
CA ASN A 25 -14.87 -14.12 -9.63
C ASN A 25 -13.76 -14.38 -8.60
N LEU A 26 -14.14 -14.46 -7.33
CA LEU A 26 -13.20 -14.63 -6.22
C LEU A 26 -12.39 -15.94 -6.29
N LEU A 27 -12.92 -17.02 -6.85
CA LEU A 27 -12.18 -18.29 -6.98
C LEU A 27 -10.99 -18.13 -7.92
N LYS A 28 -11.19 -17.40 -9.03
CA LYS A 28 -10.14 -17.11 -9.99
C LYS A 28 -9.15 -16.09 -9.43
N ALA A 29 -9.65 -15.02 -8.86
CA ALA A 29 -8.83 -13.97 -8.25
C ALA A 29 -7.95 -14.53 -7.11
N SER A 30 -8.49 -15.36 -6.22
CA SER A 30 -7.73 -15.99 -5.13
C SER A 30 -6.73 -17.06 -5.58
N GLY A 31 -6.73 -17.40 -6.88
CA GLY A 31 -5.84 -18.42 -7.44
C GLY A 31 -6.25 -19.86 -7.14
N MET A 32 -7.48 -20.10 -6.64
CA MET A 32 -7.98 -21.48 -6.41
C MET A 32 -8.14 -22.27 -7.69
N THR A 33 -8.44 -21.59 -8.79
CA THR A 33 -8.62 -22.19 -10.13
C THR A 33 -7.51 -21.82 -11.11
N THR A 34 -6.46 -21.15 -10.64
CA THR A 34 -5.31 -20.73 -11.46
C THR A 34 -4.11 -21.60 -11.08
N PRO A 35 -3.48 -22.32 -12.03
CA PRO A 35 -2.26 -23.08 -11.79
C PRO A 35 -1.16 -22.22 -11.14
N LYS A 36 -0.40 -22.80 -10.20
CA LYS A 36 0.63 -22.02 -9.47
C LYS A 36 1.79 -21.57 -10.36
N GLU A 37 2.05 -22.27 -11.44
CA GLU A 37 3.04 -21.90 -12.48
C GLU A 37 2.68 -20.60 -13.20
N ASP A 38 1.37 -20.27 -13.28
CA ASP A 38 0.88 -19.05 -13.91
C ASP A 38 0.85 -17.84 -12.93
N TRP A 39 1.20 -18.05 -11.67
CA TRP A 39 1.23 -16.96 -10.69
C TRP A 39 2.39 -16.02 -10.97
N ILE A 40 2.13 -14.74 -10.77
CA ILE A 40 3.08 -13.66 -11.03
C ILE A 40 3.70 -13.12 -9.74
N TRP A 41 4.95 -12.71 -9.82
CA TRP A 41 5.62 -11.93 -8.79
C TRP A 41 5.48 -10.44 -9.09
N LEU A 42 5.15 -9.67 -8.08
CA LEU A 42 4.99 -8.22 -8.14
C LEU A 42 5.79 -7.57 -7.01
N PRO A 43 6.42 -6.42 -7.22
CA PRO A 43 7.09 -5.70 -6.14
C PRO A 43 6.10 -5.29 -5.07
N VAL A 44 6.60 -5.08 -3.84
CA VAL A 44 5.86 -4.42 -2.76
C VAL A 44 6.58 -3.12 -2.45
N SER A 45 6.06 -2.01 -2.95
CA SER A 45 6.67 -0.70 -2.79
C SER A 45 6.19 -0.01 -1.51
N VAL A 46 7.13 0.64 -0.82
CA VAL A 46 6.88 1.59 0.25
C VAL A 46 7.62 2.88 -0.05
N TYR A 47 7.23 3.98 0.58
CA TYR A 47 7.78 5.28 0.22
C TYR A 47 8.23 6.03 1.48
N LEU A 48 9.51 6.45 1.51
CA LEU A 48 10.02 7.33 2.54
C LEU A 48 10.09 8.77 2.01
N ILE A 49 9.43 9.70 2.67
CA ILE A 49 9.35 11.10 2.28
C ILE A 49 10.15 11.94 3.27
N GLU A 50 11.20 12.60 2.79
CA GLU A 50 11.91 13.64 3.51
C GLU A 50 11.18 14.98 3.30
N HIS A 51 10.28 15.30 4.23
CA HIS A 51 9.51 16.54 4.22
C HIS A 51 10.11 17.57 5.18
N PRO A 52 10.05 18.89 4.91
CA PRO A 52 10.55 19.92 5.85
C PRO A 52 9.95 19.85 7.25
N LYS A 53 8.77 19.24 7.41
CA LYS A 53 8.08 19.08 8.69
C LYS A 53 8.25 17.68 9.31
N GLY A 54 9.12 16.83 8.76
CA GLY A 54 9.46 15.52 9.34
C GLY A 54 9.60 14.39 8.34
N LEU A 55 10.01 13.22 8.83
CA LEU A 55 10.13 12.00 8.05
C LEU A 55 8.79 11.25 8.04
N ILE A 56 8.33 10.89 6.84
CA ILE A 56 7.04 10.23 6.64
C ILE A 56 7.27 8.93 5.87
N LEU A 57 6.82 7.82 6.42
CA LEU A 57 6.79 6.54 5.72
C LEU A 57 5.36 6.25 5.24
N VAL A 58 5.19 5.84 4.00
CA VAL A 58 3.91 5.41 3.44
C VAL A 58 3.96 3.91 3.21
N ASP A 59 3.10 3.19 3.92
CA ASP A 59 3.06 1.73 4.06
C ASP A 59 4.34 1.13 4.67
N THR A 60 4.31 -0.16 4.98
CA THR A 60 5.41 -0.83 5.70
C THR A 60 5.86 -2.13 5.04
N GLY A 61 5.15 -2.58 4.01
CA GLY A 61 5.49 -3.81 3.31
C GLY A 61 5.42 -5.07 4.19
N TRP A 62 6.24 -6.04 3.86
CA TRP A 62 6.38 -7.28 4.59
C TRP A 62 7.31 -7.14 5.80
N HIS A 63 6.99 -7.84 6.89
CA HIS A 63 7.89 -8.02 8.01
C HIS A 63 8.95 -9.09 7.69
N ARG A 64 10.19 -8.93 8.18
CA ARG A 64 11.29 -9.91 8.02
C ARG A 64 10.87 -11.36 8.36
N ASP A 65 9.95 -11.56 9.28
CA ASP A 65 9.40 -12.87 9.64
C ASP A 65 8.76 -13.64 8.46
N MET A 66 8.46 -12.98 7.33
CA MET A 66 7.99 -13.66 6.11
C MET A 66 9.10 -14.46 5.42
N SER A 67 10.34 -13.98 5.51
CA SER A 67 11.53 -14.59 4.91
C SER A 67 12.74 -14.38 5.83
N PRO A 68 12.87 -15.12 6.96
CA PRO A 68 13.89 -14.85 7.97
C PRO A 68 15.33 -14.87 7.41
N GLU A 69 15.60 -15.77 6.47
CA GLU A 69 16.92 -15.94 5.81
C GLU A 69 16.98 -15.22 4.44
N GLY A 70 16.06 -14.31 4.15
CA GLY A 70 16.01 -13.60 2.87
C GLY A 70 15.52 -14.42 1.67
N VAL A 71 15.05 -15.64 1.91
CA VAL A 71 14.55 -16.54 0.89
C VAL A 71 13.12 -16.99 1.19
N TYR A 72 12.47 -17.56 0.18
CA TYR A 72 11.11 -18.08 0.33
C TYR A 72 11.05 -19.18 1.41
N ASP A 73 10.20 -18.96 2.43
CA ASP A 73 9.94 -19.94 3.50
C ASP A 73 8.44 -20.03 3.77
N LYS A 74 7.84 -21.12 3.32
CA LYS A 74 6.41 -21.40 3.50
C LYS A 74 5.97 -21.40 4.97
N SER A 75 6.77 -21.97 5.85
CA SER A 75 6.41 -22.10 7.27
C SER A 75 6.44 -20.75 7.97
N ALA A 76 7.48 -19.97 7.69
CA ALA A 76 7.64 -18.61 8.19
C ALA A 76 6.48 -17.72 7.70
N GLN A 77 6.11 -17.80 6.42
CA GLN A 77 5.01 -17.04 5.85
C GLN A 77 3.67 -17.35 6.52
N ILE A 78 3.31 -18.64 6.67
CA ILE A 78 2.07 -19.04 7.34
C ILE A 78 2.04 -18.50 8.78
N LYS A 79 3.18 -18.56 9.47
CA LYS A 79 3.31 -18.02 10.83
C LYS A 79 3.21 -16.51 10.85
N SER A 80 3.89 -15.79 9.97
CA SER A 80 3.86 -14.32 9.90
C SER A 80 2.47 -13.81 9.50
N LEU A 81 1.87 -14.36 8.45
CA LEU A 81 0.50 -14.04 8.03
C LEU A 81 -0.55 -14.43 9.09
N GLY A 82 -0.29 -15.43 9.93
CA GLY A 82 -1.25 -15.98 10.88
C GLY A 82 -2.41 -16.73 10.21
N SER A 83 -2.25 -17.14 8.95
CA SER A 83 -3.31 -17.77 8.18
C SER A 83 -2.78 -18.59 7.00
N ARG A 84 -3.16 -19.87 6.94
CA ARG A 84 -2.92 -20.68 5.74
C ARG A 84 -3.78 -20.25 4.55
N VAL A 85 -4.96 -19.70 4.81
CA VAL A 85 -5.85 -19.18 3.75
C VAL A 85 -5.19 -18.00 3.05
N LEU A 86 -4.68 -17.03 3.81
CA LEU A 86 -3.94 -15.90 3.24
C LEU A 86 -2.69 -16.36 2.48
N TYR A 87 -1.90 -17.28 3.04
CA TYR A 87 -0.74 -17.85 2.34
C TYR A 87 -1.12 -18.49 1.00
N ASN A 88 -2.30 -19.10 0.90
CA ASN A 88 -2.77 -19.70 -0.35
C ASN A 88 -3.18 -18.67 -1.40
N VAL A 89 -3.36 -17.42 -1.01
CA VAL A 89 -3.71 -16.29 -1.90
C VAL A 89 -2.50 -15.39 -2.16
N ASN A 90 -1.73 -15.09 -1.11
CA ASN A 90 -0.58 -14.19 -1.14
C ASN A 90 0.66 -14.90 -0.59
N GLN A 91 1.71 -14.99 -1.38
CA GLN A 91 3.01 -15.51 -0.96
C GLN A 91 4.03 -14.37 -1.07
N GLY A 92 4.93 -14.23 -0.12
CA GLY A 92 5.93 -13.16 -0.12
C GLY A 92 7.35 -13.71 -0.16
N GLN A 93 8.28 -12.89 -0.60
CA GLN A 93 9.70 -13.11 -0.46
C GLN A 93 10.38 -11.76 -0.23
N ILE A 94 11.26 -11.70 0.78
CA ILE A 94 11.98 -10.47 1.14
C ILE A 94 13.46 -10.80 1.19
N PRO A 95 14.27 -10.45 0.19
CA PRO A 95 15.72 -10.54 0.25
C PRO A 95 16.28 -9.83 1.49
N LEU A 96 17.45 -10.27 1.98
CA LEU A 96 18.13 -9.60 3.09
C LEU A 96 18.47 -8.16 2.68
N GLY A 97 18.23 -7.21 3.59
CA GLY A 97 18.41 -5.80 3.36
C GLY A 97 17.18 -5.09 2.78
N GLU A 98 16.09 -5.82 2.45
CA GLU A 98 14.90 -5.23 1.83
C GLU A 98 13.71 -5.05 2.80
N ALA A 99 13.72 -5.58 4.02
CA ALA A 99 12.69 -5.22 4.99
C ALA A 99 12.77 -3.71 5.32
N VAL A 100 11.62 -3.09 5.61
CA VAL A 100 11.54 -1.64 5.75
C VAL A 100 12.51 -1.09 6.80
N ASP A 101 12.62 -1.75 7.95
CA ASP A 101 13.53 -1.39 9.03
C ASP A 101 15.01 -1.55 8.63
N GLU A 102 15.35 -2.57 7.85
CA GLU A 102 16.69 -2.80 7.31
C GLU A 102 17.11 -1.68 6.34
N GLN A 103 16.19 -1.24 5.47
CA GLN A 103 16.43 -0.14 4.54
C GLN A 103 16.56 1.19 5.27
N LEU A 104 15.71 1.44 6.28
CA LEU A 104 15.82 2.63 7.13
C LEU A 104 17.17 2.66 7.87
N GLU A 105 17.59 1.51 8.45
CA GLU A 105 18.90 1.40 9.12
C GLU A 105 20.05 1.68 8.16
N ALA A 106 20.00 1.17 6.93
CA ALA A 106 21.01 1.45 5.89
C ALA A 106 21.09 2.94 5.53
N MET A 107 20.01 3.71 5.71
CA MET A 107 19.97 5.16 5.56
C MET A 107 20.34 5.90 6.86
N GLY A 108 20.64 5.20 7.95
CA GLY A 108 20.93 5.78 9.26
C GLY A 108 19.68 6.28 10.01
N ILE A 109 18.49 5.83 9.61
CA ILE A 109 17.20 6.23 10.18
C ILE A 109 16.71 5.12 11.12
N LYS A 110 16.35 5.48 12.35
CA LYS A 110 15.69 4.56 13.29
C LYS A 110 14.18 4.69 13.18
N PRO A 111 13.40 3.65 13.48
CA PRO A 111 11.93 3.74 13.53
C PRO A 111 11.40 4.93 14.36
N ALA A 112 12.05 5.25 15.49
CA ALA A 112 11.69 6.39 16.35
C ALA A 112 11.97 7.77 15.72
N ASP A 113 12.76 7.84 14.65
CA ASP A 113 13.02 9.10 13.92
C ASP A 113 11.88 9.43 12.94
N LEU A 114 11.03 8.43 12.62
CA LEU A 114 9.84 8.65 11.79
C LEU A 114 8.82 9.50 12.54
N ASP A 115 8.45 10.63 11.95
CA ASP A 115 7.39 11.48 12.50
C ASP A 115 6.01 10.88 12.19
N TYR A 116 5.85 10.30 11.01
CA TYR A 116 4.60 9.71 10.58
C TYR A 116 4.81 8.40 9.82
N VAL A 117 3.91 7.43 10.07
CA VAL A 117 3.65 6.29 9.19
C VAL A 117 2.22 6.42 8.71
N LEU A 118 2.03 6.57 7.41
CA LEU A 118 0.72 6.67 6.77
C LEU A 118 0.40 5.31 6.14
N LEU A 119 -0.60 4.63 6.66
CA LEU A 119 -1.07 3.36 6.08
C LEU A 119 -2.14 3.66 5.05
N THR A 120 -1.90 3.28 3.82
CA THR A 120 -2.89 3.42 2.74
C THR A 120 -4.09 2.53 3.00
N HIS A 121 -3.84 1.30 3.47
CA HIS A 121 -4.81 0.33 3.93
C HIS A 121 -4.13 -0.76 4.78
N LEU A 122 -4.88 -1.79 5.20
CA LEU A 122 -4.41 -2.80 6.17
C LEU A 122 -4.26 -4.21 5.57
N ASP A 123 -4.10 -4.36 4.27
CA ASP A 123 -3.75 -5.66 3.68
C ASP A 123 -2.36 -6.12 4.12
N CYS A 124 -2.11 -7.41 3.99
CA CYS A 124 -0.94 -8.05 4.59
C CYS A 124 0.40 -7.47 4.12
N ASP A 125 0.51 -7.13 2.86
CA ASP A 125 1.74 -6.60 2.25
C ASP A 125 1.89 -5.08 2.38
N HIS A 126 0.96 -4.42 3.07
CA HIS A 126 1.04 -3.01 3.48
C HIS A 126 1.25 -2.85 4.98
N ALA A 127 0.64 -3.73 5.80
CA ALA A 127 0.63 -3.60 7.25
C ALA A 127 1.45 -4.66 8.00
N ASN A 128 1.93 -5.72 7.35
CA ASN A 128 2.65 -6.80 8.05
C ASN A 128 3.98 -6.30 8.65
N GLY A 129 4.66 -5.36 7.99
CA GLY A 129 5.91 -4.74 8.45
C GLY A 129 5.73 -3.72 9.58
N LEU A 130 4.49 -3.37 9.96
CA LEU A 130 4.21 -2.28 10.90
C LEU A 130 4.86 -2.44 12.27
N ARG A 131 5.01 -3.68 12.73
CA ARG A 131 5.69 -3.97 14.01
C ARG A 131 7.16 -3.55 14.03
N ALA A 132 7.82 -3.51 12.88
CA ALA A 132 9.21 -3.09 12.75
C ALA A 132 9.38 -1.57 12.91
N VAL A 133 8.31 -0.80 12.68
CA VAL A 133 8.30 0.68 12.78
C VAL A 133 7.32 1.20 13.84
N LYS A 134 6.91 0.36 14.79
CA LYS A 134 5.93 0.69 15.83
C LYS A 134 6.30 1.85 16.74
N ASP A 135 7.60 2.18 16.81
CA ASP A 135 8.14 3.27 17.62
C ASP A 135 8.10 4.64 16.90
N ALA A 136 7.53 4.70 15.69
CA ALA A 136 7.23 5.97 15.01
C ALA A 136 6.29 6.83 15.85
N LYS A 137 6.43 8.17 15.76
CA LYS A 137 5.67 9.10 16.63
C LYS A 137 4.18 9.08 16.38
N HIS A 138 3.77 8.96 15.11
CA HIS A 138 2.38 8.89 14.70
C HIS A 138 2.18 7.80 13.64
N ILE A 139 1.25 6.89 13.87
CA ILE A 139 0.89 5.84 12.90
C ILE A 139 -0.59 6.00 12.57
N ILE A 140 -0.87 6.37 11.32
CA ILE A 140 -2.16 6.91 10.91
C ILE A 140 -2.81 6.02 9.85
N VAL A 141 -4.12 5.79 10.00
CA VAL A 141 -4.95 5.03 9.06
C VAL A 141 -6.34 5.66 8.97
N ALA A 142 -7.06 5.45 7.86
CA ALA A 142 -8.46 5.87 7.75
C ALA A 142 -9.35 5.06 8.72
N GLN A 143 -10.33 5.71 9.36
CA GLN A 143 -11.29 5.03 10.25
C GLN A 143 -12.07 3.95 9.49
N GLU A 144 -12.46 4.25 8.25
CA GLU A 144 -13.16 3.31 7.36
C GLU A 144 -12.37 2.03 7.13
N GLU A 145 -11.03 2.12 7.12
CA GLU A 145 -10.16 0.95 6.95
C GLU A 145 -10.15 0.08 8.20
N LEU A 146 -10.06 0.67 9.40
CA LEU A 146 -10.19 -0.08 10.64
C LEU A 146 -11.54 -0.77 10.75
N ASP A 147 -12.61 -0.12 10.33
CA ASP A 147 -13.96 -0.70 10.36
C ASP A 147 -14.10 -1.80 9.31
N CYS A 148 -13.52 -1.62 8.12
CA CYS A 148 -13.40 -2.64 7.10
C CYS A 148 -12.62 -3.86 7.62
N ALA A 149 -11.49 -3.64 8.28
CA ALA A 149 -10.67 -4.69 8.86
C ALA A 149 -11.39 -5.46 9.99
N ARG A 150 -12.17 -4.79 10.83
CA ARG A 150 -13.01 -5.45 11.86
C ARG A 150 -14.09 -6.32 11.23
N LYS A 151 -14.74 -5.84 10.16
CA LYS A 151 -15.81 -6.55 9.45
C LYS A 151 -15.29 -7.78 8.70
N ASN A 152 -14.10 -7.67 8.07
CA ASN A 152 -13.51 -8.70 7.21
C ASN A 152 -12.32 -9.45 7.85
N GLY A 153 -12.06 -9.25 9.14
CA GLY A 153 -10.86 -9.71 9.84
C GLY A 153 -10.66 -11.22 9.90
N PHE A 154 -11.69 -12.01 9.63
CA PHE A 154 -11.55 -13.47 9.67
C PHE A 154 -10.69 -14.01 8.52
N ILE A 155 -10.76 -13.44 7.33
CA ILE A 155 -10.06 -13.92 6.13
C ILE A 155 -8.91 -12.98 5.73
N ARG A 156 -9.22 -11.70 5.48
CA ARG A 156 -8.31 -10.74 4.81
C ARG A 156 -7.34 -10.07 5.78
N TYR A 157 -7.80 -9.67 6.94
CA TYR A 157 -7.04 -8.87 7.91
C TYR A 157 -6.68 -9.67 9.16
N LYS A 158 -5.51 -9.43 9.74
CA LYS A 158 -5.09 -10.08 10.99
C LYS A 158 -4.60 -9.05 11.99
N LYS A 159 -5.33 -8.88 13.09
CA LYS A 159 -5.00 -7.94 14.17
C LYS A 159 -3.55 -8.05 14.66
N LYS A 160 -2.94 -9.24 14.59
CA LYS A 160 -1.54 -9.47 14.99
C LYS A 160 -0.52 -8.58 14.26
N TRP A 161 -0.82 -8.05 13.06
CA TRP A 161 0.11 -7.20 12.32
C TRP A 161 0.27 -5.82 12.95
N TRP A 162 -0.77 -5.35 13.67
CA TRP A 162 -0.76 -4.07 14.39
C TRP A 162 -1.09 -4.22 15.88
N GLU A 163 -0.94 -5.44 16.44
CA GLU A 163 -1.12 -5.67 17.88
C GLU A 163 -0.03 -4.93 18.67
N GLY A 164 -0.47 -4.13 19.64
CA GLY A 164 0.43 -3.30 20.44
C GLY A 164 0.94 -2.04 19.72
N VAL A 165 0.41 -1.71 18.55
CA VAL A 165 0.66 -0.46 17.83
C VAL A 165 -0.43 0.55 18.14
N ASP A 166 -0.05 1.80 18.44
CA ASP A 166 -0.98 2.92 18.64
C ASP A 166 -1.45 3.46 17.28
N LEU A 167 -2.49 2.82 16.71
CA LEU A 167 -3.09 3.26 15.44
C LEU A 167 -4.01 4.45 15.68
N GLN A 168 -3.66 5.59 15.13
CA GLN A 168 -4.44 6.81 15.12
C GLN A 168 -5.32 6.86 13.87
N THR A 169 -6.57 7.31 14.02
CA THR A 169 -7.46 7.48 12.89
C THR A 169 -7.59 8.94 12.49
N ILE A 170 -7.67 9.17 11.18
CA ILE A 170 -7.88 10.51 10.64
C ILE A 170 -9.32 10.96 10.76
N VAL A 171 -9.49 12.27 10.93
CA VAL A 171 -10.77 12.97 10.74
C VAL A 171 -10.66 13.77 9.44
N TRP A 172 -11.50 13.44 8.46
CA TRP A 172 -11.49 14.09 7.16
C TRP A 172 -11.70 15.59 7.29
N ASN A 173 -10.80 16.39 6.70
CA ASN A 173 -10.82 17.85 6.76
C ASN A 173 -10.88 18.51 5.38
N GLY A 174 -11.07 17.70 4.31
CA GLY A 174 -11.20 18.14 2.92
C GLY A 174 -12.14 17.25 2.12
N THR A 175 -12.42 17.65 0.88
CA THR A 175 -13.40 17.01 -0.02
C THR A 175 -12.79 16.56 -1.35
N GLU A 176 -11.48 16.31 -1.41
CA GLU A 176 -10.85 15.80 -2.62
C GLU A 176 -11.13 14.30 -2.80
N GLY A 177 -11.01 13.84 -4.05
CA GLY A 177 -11.11 12.42 -4.41
C GLY A 177 -12.52 11.94 -4.76
N PRO A 178 -12.64 10.68 -5.19
CA PRO A 178 -13.89 10.11 -5.70
C PRO A 178 -14.95 9.93 -4.60
N ALA A 179 -14.52 9.81 -3.34
CA ALA A 179 -15.40 9.71 -2.18
C ALA A 179 -15.67 11.06 -1.49
N GLN A 180 -15.16 12.18 -2.03
CA GLN A 180 -15.26 13.51 -1.42
C GLN A 180 -14.71 13.53 0.02
N LYS A 181 -13.60 12.83 0.26
CA LYS A 181 -12.93 12.71 1.56
C LYS A 181 -11.43 12.80 1.38
N SER A 182 -10.81 13.79 2.00
CA SER A 182 -9.37 13.95 2.07
C SER A 182 -8.93 14.44 3.44
N PHE A 183 -7.70 14.13 3.80
CA PHE A 183 -7.06 14.57 5.03
C PHE A 183 -5.75 15.27 4.69
N ASP A 184 -5.65 16.55 4.99
CA ASP A 184 -4.43 17.34 4.86
C ASP A 184 -3.64 17.21 6.16
N LEU A 185 -2.50 16.50 6.12
CA LEU A 185 -1.70 16.17 7.30
C LEU A 185 -1.19 17.41 8.03
N PHE A 186 -0.76 18.42 7.28
CA PHE A 186 -0.15 19.64 7.85
C PHE A 186 -1.01 20.88 7.71
N GLY A 187 -2.16 20.79 7.04
CA GLY A 187 -3.06 21.92 6.79
C GLY A 187 -2.53 22.91 5.76
N ASP A 188 -1.48 22.57 5.00
CA ASP A 188 -0.85 23.42 3.99
C ASP A 188 -0.93 22.85 2.56
N GLY A 189 -1.59 21.71 2.41
CA GLY A 189 -1.77 21.02 1.14
C GLY A 189 -0.58 20.19 0.68
N SER A 190 0.53 20.18 1.42
CA SER A 190 1.76 19.50 1.00
C SER A 190 1.66 17.97 1.04
N ILE A 191 0.97 17.41 2.04
CA ILE A 191 0.73 15.97 2.18
C ILE A 191 -0.75 15.72 2.43
N LYS A 192 -1.39 15.01 1.51
CA LYS A 192 -2.80 14.65 1.65
C LYS A 192 -3.03 13.15 1.50
N MET A 193 -3.81 12.58 2.41
CA MET A 193 -4.42 11.26 2.23
C MET A 193 -5.80 11.47 1.61
N ILE A 194 -6.09 10.77 0.53
CA ILE A 194 -7.33 10.95 -0.25
C ILE A 194 -8.02 9.60 -0.35
N ASN A 195 -9.24 9.49 0.14
CA ASN A 195 -9.99 8.23 0.11
C ASN A 195 -10.37 7.85 -1.33
N ILE A 196 -9.87 6.70 -1.77
CA ILE A 196 -10.09 6.10 -3.09
C ILE A 196 -10.66 4.68 -2.93
N PRO A 197 -11.88 4.55 -2.39
CA PRO A 197 -12.45 3.27 -2.00
C PRO A 197 -12.72 2.35 -3.20
N GLY A 198 -12.96 1.07 -2.90
CA GLY A 198 -13.30 0.05 -3.88
C GLY A 198 -12.51 -1.23 -3.69
N HIS A 199 -11.18 -1.17 -3.65
CA HIS A 199 -10.34 -2.29 -3.23
C HIS A 199 -10.67 -2.68 -1.78
N CYS A 200 -10.71 -1.69 -0.89
CA CYS A 200 -11.33 -1.73 0.44
C CYS A 200 -12.00 -0.38 0.74
N ASP A 201 -12.74 -0.28 1.85
CA ASP A 201 -13.56 0.89 2.15
C ASP A 201 -12.69 2.11 2.51
N GLY A 202 -11.57 1.89 3.19
CA GLY A 202 -10.69 2.93 3.71
C GLY A 202 -9.43 3.17 2.90
N LEU A 203 -9.25 2.55 1.72
CA LEU A 203 -8.06 2.75 0.91
C LEU A 203 -7.84 4.23 0.62
N CYS A 204 -6.59 4.69 0.84
CA CYS A 204 -6.16 6.04 0.54
C CYS A 204 -5.04 6.09 -0.50
N ALA A 205 -5.12 7.06 -1.40
CA ALA A 205 -3.94 7.57 -2.08
C ALA A 205 -3.23 8.60 -1.20
N VAL A 206 -1.90 8.77 -1.39
CA VAL A 206 -1.14 9.86 -0.79
C VAL A 206 -0.66 10.79 -1.90
N LYS A 207 -1.03 12.07 -1.82
CA LYS A 207 -0.62 13.11 -2.77
C LYS A 207 0.37 14.02 -2.07
N ILE A 208 1.59 14.12 -2.65
CA ILE A 208 2.69 14.94 -2.16
C ILE A 208 2.83 16.12 -3.10
N THR A 209 2.55 17.33 -2.64
CA THR A 209 2.46 18.54 -3.48
C THR A 209 3.52 19.54 -3.09
N ARG A 210 4.27 20.04 -4.08
CA ARG A 210 5.23 21.13 -3.96
C ARG A 210 4.52 22.49 -4.04
N GLU A 211 5.15 23.56 -3.55
CA GLU A 211 4.60 24.92 -3.52
C GLU A 211 4.19 25.45 -4.91
N ASP A 212 4.83 25.01 -5.99
CA ASP A 212 4.47 25.40 -7.36
C ASP A 212 3.27 24.60 -7.94
N GLY A 213 2.66 23.74 -7.13
CA GLY A 213 1.51 22.91 -7.49
C GLY A 213 1.85 21.60 -8.19
N LYS A 214 3.13 21.31 -8.47
CA LYS A 214 3.55 20.00 -8.98
C LYS A 214 3.47 18.95 -7.86
N TYR A 215 3.16 17.71 -8.23
CA TYR A 215 2.93 16.66 -7.24
C TYR A 215 3.34 15.27 -7.72
N VAL A 216 3.52 14.39 -6.74
CA VAL A 216 3.62 12.94 -6.89
C VAL A 216 2.36 12.32 -6.28
N LEU A 217 1.78 11.33 -6.96
CA LEU A 217 0.62 10.59 -6.51
C LEU A 217 0.99 9.14 -6.23
N LEU A 218 0.87 8.71 -4.97
CA LEU A 218 1.00 7.33 -4.55
C LEU A 218 -0.42 6.76 -4.43
N PHE A 219 -0.86 5.94 -5.38
CA PHE A 219 -2.25 5.48 -5.41
C PHE A 219 -2.46 4.05 -4.92
N SER A 220 -1.38 3.41 -4.42
CA SER A 220 -1.44 2.09 -3.76
C SER A 220 -2.25 1.07 -4.58
N ASP A 221 -3.13 0.31 -3.94
CA ASP A 221 -3.99 -0.70 -4.54
C ASP A 221 -5.31 -0.15 -5.11
N GLY A 222 -5.41 1.17 -5.28
CA GLY A 222 -6.43 1.79 -6.12
C GLY A 222 -6.36 1.29 -7.57
N GLY A 223 -5.13 0.91 -7.97
CA GLY A 223 -4.80 0.12 -9.15
C GLY A 223 -3.40 -0.48 -8.97
N TYR A 224 -3.23 -1.75 -9.26
CA TYR A 224 -1.99 -2.49 -8.95
C TYR A 224 -0.77 -2.07 -9.79
N ALA A 225 -0.99 -1.42 -10.92
CA ALA A 225 0.04 -0.89 -11.81
C ALA A 225 -0.51 0.24 -12.67
N THR A 226 0.37 0.95 -13.36
CA THR A 226 0.04 1.99 -14.34
C THR A 226 -0.99 1.52 -15.38
N LYS A 227 -0.92 0.27 -15.84
CA LYS A 227 -1.91 -0.29 -16.76
C LYS A 227 -3.33 -0.34 -16.19
N SER A 228 -3.48 -0.43 -14.85
CA SER A 228 -4.81 -0.50 -14.21
C SER A 228 -5.64 0.74 -14.54
N TRP A 229 -5.09 1.94 -14.37
CA TRP A 229 -5.81 3.16 -14.70
C TRP A 229 -5.77 3.49 -16.20
N LYS A 230 -4.71 3.11 -16.94
CA LYS A 230 -4.65 3.32 -18.39
C LYS A 230 -5.74 2.53 -19.12
N GLU A 231 -5.96 1.30 -18.72
CA GLU A 231 -6.89 0.36 -19.35
C GLU A 231 -8.19 0.17 -18.55
N MET A 232 -8.33 0.88 -17.43
CA MET A 232 -9.49 0.81 -16.52
C MET A 232 -9.76 -0.61 -15.99
N ILE A 233 -8.70 -1.34 -15.63
CA ILE A 233 -8.77 -2.72 -15.12
C ILE A 233 -8.95 -2.70 -13.60
N THR A 234 -10.09 -3.15 -13.12
CA THR A 234 -10.34 -3.36 -11.69
C THR A 234 -9.65 -4.63 -11.18
N SER A 235 -9.29 -4.67 -9.90
CA SER A 235 -8.75 -5.90 -9.30
C SER A 235 -9.83 -6.95 -9.10
N GLY A 236 -9.44 -8.23 -9.14
CA GLY A 236 -10.37 -9.34 -8.93
C GLY A 236 -10.89 -9.46 -7.49
N VAL A 237 -10.21 -8.81 -6.53
CA VAL A 237 -10.49 -8.89 -5.08
C VAL A 237 -11.11 -7.63 -4.49
N SER A 238 -11.54 -6.68 -5.31
CA SER A 238 -12.20 -5.47 -4.83
C SER A 238 -13.48 -5.79 -4.07
N LEU A 239 -13.70 -5.08 -2.97
CA LEU A 239 -14.95 -5.17 -2.20
C LEU A 239 -16.11 -4.48 -2.92
N ASP A 240 -15.81 -3.39 -3.64
CA ASP A 240 -16.77 -2.65 -4.47
C ASP A 240 -16.12 -2.26 -5.80
N LYS A 241 -16.45 -2.99 -6.86
CA LYS A 241 -15.87 -2.75 -8.19
C LYS A 241 -16.38 -1.47 -8.86
N GLU A 242 -17.60 -1.03 -8.55
CA GLU A 242 -18.13 0.22 -9.07
C GLU A 242 -17.37 1.41 -8.47
N MET A 243 -17.16 1.39 -7.16
CA MET A 243 -16.35 2.41 -6.49
C MET A 243 -14.88 2.34 -6.93
N GLN A 244 -14.30 1.15 -7.09
CA GLN A 244 -12.92 1.05 -7.60
C GLN A 244 -12.80 1.64 -9.02
N ARG A 245 -13.80 1.49 -9.88
CA ARG A 245 -13.80 2.12 -11.20
C ARG A 245 -13.82 3.64 -11.10
N LYS A 246 -14.61 4.22 -10.18
CA LYS A 246 -14.60 5.67 -9.92
C LYS A 246 -13.25 6.12 -9.40
N SER A 247 -12.63 5.34 -8.52
CA SER A 247 -11.29 5.59 -8.01
C SER A 247 -10.23 5.51 -9.11
N LEU A 248 -10.28 4.50 -9.99
CA LEU A 248 -9.39 4.41 -11.16
C LEU A 248 -9.57 5.58 -12.13
N GLN A 249 -10.81 6.05 -12.35
CA GLN A 249 -11.07 7.22 -13.17
C GLN A 249 -10.41 8.47 -12.57
N TRP A 250 -10.57 8.67 -11.27
CA TRP A 250 -9.91 9.77 -10.56
C TRP A 250 -8.38 9.66 -10.62
N ILE A 251 -7.80 8.45 -10.37
CA ILE A 251 -6.37 8.20 -10.48
C ILE A 251 -5.88 8.55 -11.89
N ARG A 252 -6.60 8.13 -12.93
CA ARG A 252 -6.28 8.45 -14.32
C ARG A 252 -6.24 9.95 -14.57
N GLU A 253 -7.26 10.69 -14.11
CA GLU A 253 -7.33 12.14 -14.24
C GLU A 253 -6.15 12.82 -13.55
N GLN A 254 -5.82 12.41 -12.31
CA GLN A 254 -4.66 12.94 -11.60
C GLN A 254 -3.34 12.55 -12.27
N SER A 255 -3.19 11.31 -12.74
CA SER A 255 -1.96 10.83 -13.38
C SER A 255 -1.70 11.48 -14.74
N MET A 256 -2.73 11.96 -15.41
CA MET A 256 -2.64 12.66 -16.71
C MET A 256 -2.56 14.19 -16.57
N ASP A 257 -2.71 14.72 -15.37
CA ASP A 257 -2.55 16.15 -15.10
C ASP A 257 -1.10 16.59 -15.37
N ALA A 258 -0.92 17.74 -16.04
CA ALA A 258 0.39 18.29 -16.36
C ALA A 258 1.27 18.61 -15.15
N ASN A 259 0.67 18.76 -13.95
CA ASN A 259 1.37 18.96 -12.70
C ASN A 259 1.78 17.65 -12.02
N CYS A 260 1.30 16.50 -12.48
CA CYS A 260 1.71 15.19 -11.96
C CYS A 260 3.10 14.84 -12.51
N ILE A 261 4.10 14.79 -11.62
CA ILE A 261 5.47 14.40 -11.98
C ILE A 261 5.54 12.89 -12.15
N GLU A 262 5.03 12.15 -11.16
CA GLU A 262 4.93 10.68 -11.18
C GLU A 262 3.66 10.23 -10.47
N SER A 263 3.09 9.11 -10.95
CA SER A 263 2.00 8.41 -10.28
C SER A 263 2.38 6.94 -10.11
N LEU A 264 2.36 6.45 -8.86
CA LEU A 264 2.99 5.19 -8.46
C LEU A 264 1.98 4.28 -7.77
N ALA A 265 1.91 3.03 -8.26
CA ALA A 265 1.24 1.92 -7.57
C ALA A 265 2.22 1.16 -6.70
N THR A 266 1.72 0.38 -5.74
CA THR A 266 2.56 -0.48 -4.91
C THR A 266 3.18 -1.64 -5.69
N HIS A 267 2.50 -2.17 -6.72
CA HIS A 267 2.82 -3.44 -7.35
C HIS A 267 3.19 -3.33 -8.84
N ASP A 268 3.64 -2.15 -9.29
CA ASP A 268 3.99 -1.95 -10.69
C ASP A 268 5.40 -2.48 -10.99
N THR A 269 5.50 -3.49 -11.84
CA THR A 269 6.78 -4.11 -12.23
C THR A 269 7.68 -3.19 -13.05
N ASP A 270 7.11 -2.13 -13.64
CA ASP A 270 7.86 -1.15 -14.42
C ASP A 270 8.54 -0.10 -13.52
N ILE A 271 8.10 0.02 -12.26
CA ILE A 271 8.71 0.90 -11.27
C ILE A 271 9.87 0.17 -10.59
N LYS A 272 11.02 0.85 -10.50
CA LYS A 272 12.20 0.38 -9.78
C LYS A 272 12.52 1.34 -8.62
N PRO A 273 13.24 0.90 -7.58
CA PRO A 273 13.70 1.79 -6.53
C PRO A 273 14.47 2.99 -7.12
N HIS A 274 14.06 4.20 -6.75
CA HIS A 274 14.69 5.46 -7.17
C HIS A 274 14.32 6.59 -6.21
N VAL A 275 14.87 7.77 -6.44
CA VAL A 275 14.59 8.97 -5.64
C VAL A 275 13.95 10.03 -6.53
N ILE A 276 12.82 10.58 -6.08
CA ILE A 276 12.13 11.69 -6.75
C ILE A 276 12.46 12.97 -5.98
N GLU A 277 13.01 13.96 -6.66
CA GLU A 277 13.24 15.30 -6.13
C GLU A 277 11.99 16.17 -6.42
N LEU A 278 11.26 16.54 -5.36
CA LEU A 278 10.03 17.32 -5.43
C LEU A 278 10.18 18.69 -4.79
#